data_924a367740901919f3264a815fdabc9b
#
_entry.id   924a367740901919f3264a815fdabc9b
#
_cell.length_a   1.000
_cell.length_b   1.000
_cell.length_c   1.000
_cell.angle_alpha   90.00
_cell.angle_beta   90.00
_cell.angle_gamma   90.00
#
_symmetry.space_group_name_H-M   'P 1'
#
loop_
_entity.id
_entity.type
_entity.pdbx_description
1 polymer ?
#
loop_
_entity_poly.entity_id
_entity_poly.type
_entity_poly.pdbx_seq_one_letter_code
_entity_poly.pdbx_strand_id
1 'polypeptide(L)'
;MPRRKDPRIPDAVLDQLLAGADPKTVFDPNGLLDDLKKALAERVLNAEMDHHLAGAEQGNRRNGYGKKTVITDSGQIELEVPRDRQARFDPQLITE
;
A
#
# COMPACT_ATOMS: atom_id res chain seq x y z
N MET A 1 -7.10 1.54 -36.40
CA MET A 1 -6.74 2.05 -35.09
C MET A 1 -6.38 0.92 -34.15
N PRO A 2 -5.24 1.01 -33.51
CA PRO A 2 -4.93 -0.01 -32.52
C PRO A 2 -5.93 0.06 -31.38
N ARG A 3 -6.43 -1.08 -30.99
CA ARG A 3 -7.35 -1.17 -29.88
C ARG A 3 -6.59 -0.89 -28.59
N ARG A 4 -7.13 0.00 -27.77
CA ARG A 4 -6.59 0.27 -26.46
C ARG A 4 -6.75 -0.97 -25.59
N LYS A 5 -5.68 -1.40 -24.92
CA LYS A 5 -5.79 -2.50 -23.98
C LYS A 5 -6.67 -2.08 -22.81
N ASP A 6 -7.38 -3.05 -22.26
CA ASP A 6 -8.16 -2.80 -21.04
C ASP A 6 -7.22 -2.29 -19.96
N PRO A 7 -7.57 -1.19 -19.30
CA PRO A 7 -6.71 -0.65 -18.25
C PRO A 7 -6.62 -1.62 -17.09
N ARG A 8 -5.44 -1.67 -16.49
CA ARG A 8 -5.22 -2.50 -15.30
C ARG A 8 -6.10 -2.03 -14.13
N ILE A 9 -6.36 -0.73 -14.08
CA ILE A 9 -7.22 -0.13 -13.07
C ILE A 9 -8.49 0.35 -13.76
N PRO A 10 -9.66 -0.17 -13.37
CA PRO A 10 -10.93 0.23 -13.99
C PRO A 10 -11.23 1.71 -13.78
N ASP A 11 -11.85 2.34 -14.76
CA ASP A 11 -12.23 3.75 -14.67
C ASP A 11 -13.14 4.02 -13.47
N ALA A 12 -14.01 3.08 -13.13
CA ALA A 12 -14.90 3.24 -11.98
C ALA A 12 -14.12 3.41 -10.67
N VAL A 13 -13.01 2.70 -10.52
CA VAL A 13 -12.14 2.83 -9.35
C VAL A 13 -11.49 4.21 -9.33
N LEU A 14 -11.00 4.64 -10.48
CA LEU A 14 -10.37 5.96 -10.60
C LEU A 14 -11.37 7.07 -10.30
N ASP A 15 -12.60 6.93 -10.79
CA ASP A 15 -13.65 7.91 -10.51
C ASP A 15 -13.95 8.01 -9.02
N GLN A 16 -13.97 6.87 -8.32
CA GLN A 16 -14.16 6.85 -6.88
C GLN A 16 -13.04 7.58 -6.15
N LEU A 17 -11.80 7.36 -6.58
CA LEU A 17 -10.64 8.01 -5.98
C LEU A 17 -10.66 9.51 -6.22
N LEU A 18 -11.13 9.95 -7.37
CA LEU A 18 -11.16 11.36 -7.73
C LEU A 18 -12.37 12.10 -7.19
N ALA A 19 -13.36 11.39 -6.66
CA ALA A 19 -14.56 12.00 -6.13
C ALA A 19 -14.22 12.97 -4.99
N GLY A 20 -14.56 14.25 -5.16
CA GLY A 20 -14.27 15.27 -4.17
C GLY A 20 -12.84 15.75 -4.15
N ALA A 21 -11.97 15.23 -4.99
CA ALA A 21 -10.58 15.67 -5.05
C ALA A 21 -10.44 16.92 -5.92
N ASP A 22 -9.46 17.77 -5.57
CA ASP A 22 -9.10 18.91 -6.40
C ASP A 22 -8.13 18.46 -7.48
N PRO A 23 -8.52 18.54 -8.77
CA PRO A 23 -7.63 18.08 -9.83
C PRO A 23 -6.29 18.80 -9.89
N LYS A 24 -6.21 20.00 -9.34
CA LYS A 24 -4.96 20.76 -9.33
C LYS A 24 -3.94 20.22 -8.33
N THR A 25 -4.40 19.47 -7.32
CA THR A 25 -3.53 19.01 -6.24
C THR A 25 -3.34 17.48 -6.22
N VAL A 26 -3.94 16.78 -7.19
CA VAL A 26 -3.87 15.29 -7.22
C VAL A 26 -2.45 14.77 -7.18
N PHE A 27 -1.54 15.42 -7.90
CA PHE A 27 -0.14 14.97 -8.00
C PHE A 27 0.81 15.76 -7.10
N ASP A 28 0.29 16.70 -6.31
CA ASP A 28 1.12 17.49 -5.42
C ASP A 28 1.62 16.63 -4.24
N PRO A 29 2.73 17.01 -3.61
CA PRO A 29 3.16 16.35 -2.37
C PRO A 29 2.02 16.37 -1.34
N ASN A 30 1.78 15.24 -0.70
CA ASN A 30 0.68 15.04 0.25
C ASN A 30 -0.71 15.17 -0.39
N GLY A 31 -0.78 15.10 -1.72
CA GLY A 31 -2.05 15.09 -2.44
C GLY A 31 -2.62 13.69 -2.56
N LEU A 32 -3.61 13.54 -3.44
CA LEU A 32 -4.30 12.27 -3.62
C LEU A 32 -3.35 11.13 -4.04
N LEU A 33 -2.39 11.42 -4.93
CA LEU A 33 -1.48 10.37 -5.39
C LEU A 33 -0.63 9.83 -4.24
N ASP A 34 -0.16 10.70 -3.35
CA ASP A 34 0.60 10.26 -2.19
C ASP A 34 -0.27 9.44 -1.24
N ASP A 35 -1.52 9.85 -1.02
CA ASP A 35 -2.47 9.08 -0.22
C ASP A 35 -2.71 7.71 -0.84
N LEU A 36 -2.82 7.64 -2.16
CA LEU A 36 -3.01 6.39 -2.88
C LEU A 36 -1.79 5.48 -2.74
N LYS A 37 -0.58 6.04 -2.87
CA LYS A 37 0.65 5.27 -2.70
C LYS A 37 0.71 4.66 -1.30
N LYS A 38 0.39 5.44 -0.29
CA LYS A 38 0.37 4.97 1.09
C LYS A 38 -0.66 3.85 1.27
N ALA A 39 -1.88 4.08 0.83
CA ALA A 39 -2.95 3.11 0.97
C ALA A 39 -2.64 1.80 0.25
N LEU A 40 -2.11 1.90 -0.97
CA LEU A 40 -1.75 0.74 -1.77
C LEU A 40 -0.61 -0.04 -1.14
N ALA A 41 0.43 0.66 -0.66
CA ALA A 41 1.55 0.03 0.00
C ALA A 41 1.11 -0.70 1.28
N GLU A 42 0.26 -0.07 2.08
CA GLU A 42 -0.25 -0.71 3.30
C GLU A 42 -1.12 -1.92 2.98
N ARG A 43 -1.88 -1.85 1.89
CA ARG A 43 -2.70 -2.99 1.46
C ARG A 43 -1.81 -4.17 1.04
N VAL A 44 -0.74 -3.90 0.31
CA VAL A 44 0.22 -4.93 -0.09
C VAL A 44 0.89 -5.55 1.13
N LEU A 45 1.30 -4.72 2.09
CA LEU A 45 1.94 -5.21 3.32
C LEU A 45 1.00 -6.11 4.12
N ASN A 46 -0.27 -5.75 4.19
CA ASN A 46 -1.25 -6.59 4.88
C ASN A 46 -1.50 -7.90 4.13
N ALA A 47 -1.50 -7.88 2.80
CA ALA A 47 -1.62 -9.09 2.01
C ALA A 47 -0.41 -10.01 2.23
N GLU A 48 0.80 -9.44 2.30
CA GLU A 48 2.00 -10.21 2.61
C GLU A 48 1.93 -10.83 4.00
N MET A 49 1.41 -10.09 4.98
CA MET A 49 1.23 -10.62 6.33
C MET A 49 0.24 -11.79 6.35
N ASP A 50 -0.88 -11.66 5.63
CA ASP A 50 -1.86 -12.76 5.55
C ASP A 50 -1.22 -14.02 4.97
N HIS A 51 -0.42 -13.85 3.92
CA HIS A 51 0.30 -14.97 3.31
C HIS A 51 1.34 -15.57 4.27
N HIS A 52 2.08 -14.71 4.97
CA HIS A 52 3.07 -15.13 5.96
C HIS A 52 2.43 -15.97 7.07
N LEU A 53 1.30 -15.50 7.60
CA LEU A 53 0.63 -16.19 8.69
C LEU A 53 -0.02 -17.48 8.23
N ALA A 54 -0.44 -17.58 6.97
CA ALA A 54 -1.02 -18.80 6.41
C ALA A 54 -0.01 -19.96 6.41
N GLY A 55 1.28 -19.65 6.26
CA GLY A 55 2.34 -20.64 6.30
C GLY A 55 3.12 -20.68 7.62
N ALA A 56 2.67 -19.93 8.62
CA ALA A 56 3.41 -19.78 9.85
C ALA A 56 3.20 -20.96 10.81
N GLU A 57 4.13 -21.07 11.75
CA GLU A 57 4.00 -22.03 12.82
C GLU A 57 2.81 -21.70 13.70
N GLN A 58 2.31 -22.73 14.37
CA GLN A 58 1.20 -22.59 15.28
C GLN A 58 1.53 -21.56 16.38
N GLY A 59 0.56 -20.67 16.64
CA GLY A 59 0.71 -19.64 17.66
C GLY A 59 1.18 -18.30 17.14
N ASN A 60 1.65 -18.22 15.88
CA ASN A 60 2.00 -16.93 15.31
C ASN A 60 0.74 -16.23 14.80
N ARG A 61 0.65 -14.93 15.01
CA ARG A 61 -0.53 -14.14 14.65
C ARG A 61 -0.14 -12.67 14.53
N ARG A 62 -1.06 -11.87 14.01
CA ARG A 62 -0.87 -10.43 13.94
C ARG A 62 -0.69 -9.85 15.35
N ASN A 63 0.19 -8.88 15.46
CA ASN A 63 0.51 -8.22 16.71
C ASN A 63 0.69 -6.72 16.50
N GLY A 64 -0.39 -6.05 16.08
CA GLY A 64 -0.38 -4.61 15.87
C GLY A 64 0.42 -4.17 14.66
N TYR A 65 0.84 -2.90 14.69
CA TYR A 65 1.55 -2.25 13.61
C TYR A 65 2.74 -1.48 14.14
N GLY A 66 3.80 -1.43 13.34
CA GLY A 66 4.89 -0.50 13.54
C GLY A 66 4.84 0.57 12.46
N LYS A 67 5.56 1.66 12.66
CA LYS A 67 5.65 2.73 11.67
C LYS A 67 6.99 2.68 10.97
N LYS A 68 6.99 2.91 9.65
CA LYS A 68 8.23 2.99 8.88
C LYS A 68 8.08 4.09 7.85
N THR A 69 9.12 4.91 7.71
CA THR A 69 9.18 5.95 6.71
C THR A 69 9.87 5.41 5.47
N VAL A 70 9.22 5.58 4.32
CA VAL A 70 9.74 5.14 3.02
C VAL A 70 9.92 6.37 2.15
N ILE A 71 11.05 6.42 1.44
CA ILE A 71 11.34 7.53 0.53
C ILE A 71 10.82 7.15 -0.86
N THR A 72 10.02 8.05 -1.44
CA THR A 72 9.48 7.88 -2.80
C THR A 72 9.90 9.07 -3.66
N ASP A 73 9.57 9.02 -4.93
CA ASP A 73 9.86 10.11 -5.87
C ASP A 73 9.23 11.43 -5.43
N SER A 74 8.09 11.36 -4.75
CA SER A 74 7.37 12.55 -4.29
C SER A 74 7.68 12.93 -2.84
N GLY A 75 8.63 12.25 -2.19
CA GLY A 75 9.04 12.55 -0.83
C GLY A 75 8.88 11.37 0.11
N GLN A 76 8.81 11.65 1.39
CA GLN A 76 8.70 10.62 2.41
C GLN A 76 7.25 10.25 2.67
N ILE A 77 7.00 8.96 2.82
CA ILE A 77 5.68 8.44 3.19
C ILE A 77 5.85 7.56 4.42
N GLU A 78 5.06 7.84 5.46
CA GLU A 78 5.04 7.02 6.66
C GLU A 78 4.03 5.90 6.48
N LEU A 79 4.46 4.65 6.63
CA LEU A 79 3.63 3.48 6.46
C LEU A 79 3.39 2.79 7.80
N GLU A 80 2.19 2.26 7.98
CA GLU A 80 1.90 1.34 9.06
C GLU A 80 2.18 -0.07 8.56
N VAL A 81 3.17 -0.73 9.16
CA VAL A 81 3.62 -2.06 8.77
C VAL A 81 3.10 -3.07 9.77
N PRO A 82 2.35 -4.09 9.33
CA PRO A 82 1.84 -5.10 10.26
C PRO A 82 2.99 -5.87 10.90
N ARG A 83 2.80 -6.25 12.14
CA ARG A 83 3.78 -7.04 12.90
C ARG A 83 3.14 -8.36 13.31
N ASP A 84 3.97 -9.40 13.38
CA ASP A 84 3.53 -10.68 13.87
C ASP A 84 4.07 -10.91 15.28
N ARG A 85 3.42 -11.80 16.02
CA ARG A 85 3.77 -12.06 17.40
C ARG A 85 5.20 -12.57 17.57
N GLN A 86 5.68 -13.37 16.60
CA GLN A 86 7.02 -13.97 16.67
C GLN A 86 8.09 -13.12 15.99
N ALA A 87 7.73 -11.96 15.49
CA ALA A 87 8.64 -11.02 14.83
C ALA A 87 9.44 -11.62 13.69
N ARG A 88 8.81 -12.50 12.91
CA ARG A 88 9.43 -13.19 11.76
C ARG A 88 9.00 -12.64 10.41
N PHE A 89 8.04 -11.72 10.41
CA PHE A 89 7.54 -11.15 9.17
C PHE A 89 8.58 -10.23 8.55
N ASP A 90 8.94 -10.52 7.30
CA ASP A 90 9.90 -9.73 6.53
C ASP A 90 9.23 -9.34 5.21
N PRO A 91 8.57 -8.17 5.16
CA PRO A 91 7.81 -7.79 3.98
C PRO A 91 8.72 -7.54 2.78
N GLN A 92 8.35 -8.09 1.64
CA GLN A 92 9.13 -7.95 0.41
C GLN A 92 9.02 -6.54 -0.19
N LEU A 93 7.88 -5.89 0.00
CA LEU A 93 7.65 -4.55 -0.55
C LEU A 93 8.69 -3.54 -0.07
N ILE A 94 9.12 -3.66 1.18
CA ILE A 94 10.04 -2.72 1.80
C ILE A 94 11.32 -3.38 2.29
N THR A 95 11.75 -4.43 1.60
CA THR A 95 13.01 -5.13 1.90
C THR A 95 14.19 -4.16 1.71
N GLU A 96 15.08 -4.16 2.66
CA GLU A 96 16.31 -3.38 2.59
C GLU A 96 17.40 -4.07 1.78
#